data_24c82ff745143bce1039945921920bb4
#
_entry.id   24c82ff745143bce1039945921920bb4
#
_cell.length_a   1.000
_cell.length_b   1.000
_cell.length_c   1.000
_cell.angle_alpha   90.00
_cell.angle_beta   90.00
_cell.angle_gamma   90.00
#
_symmetry.space_group_name_H-M   'P 1'
#
loop_
_entity.id
_entity.type
_entity.pdbx_description
1 polymer ?
#
loop_
_entity_poly.entity_id
_entity_poly.type
_entity_poly.pdbx_seq_one_letter_code
_entity_poly.pdbx_strand_id
1 'polypeptide(L)'
;MCDSLRLVRVQLRRLLIVAGTALLFAVPSGAADWPRYGGGDLVTNHVPAAAAGGLSSQTVRDIVTRWSVNVGGRIVASPLYAEDVPFGNGREDAIFVATNAGTVAALRAVDGSVLWKRQVTTANLIPACNITYGISSTPVLDRVRGRLYTIGSDGLLHALNLANGEEVSSDWPLRIVQLTGAEYVWGGLTLRGSRLYVPVASFCDHPDTDGFNADGRLVAVDVLDPRIVASLDITEGPNNMGGIWGYAGVTIDPDTGHLWTATGNGMVFDPECGGCLVETAGYAEAVLELDADLNVVAWNRPEDVAIVEDSGFGAAPVLFQPPGCPPLAAANAKNGKTYIWSREDLAAGPLWSARVGPGEVGASFLAQPSYSPELGMFFISAARDYDEQGAIRAFDAVVGFKVGPRCELPERPTWTAPGVGRGPKSPPLIVDDLVFVPGGFDRNAFALHATTGEVLWTVGLPGAVLAPIAYAGDEVLIGDSAGNFHAFGLRRPAGVGKPGLYAI
;
A
#
# COMPACT_ATOMS: atom_id res chain seq x y z
N MET A 1 54.06 -68.77 -26.68
CA MET A 1 54.32 -69.35 -25.35
C MET A 1 53.63 -68.45 -24.33
N CYS A 2 52.71 -69.07 -23.58
CA CYS A 2 52.04 -68.68 -22.36
C CYS A 2 51.44 -67.24 -22.33
N ASP A 3 50.16 -67.11 -22.54
CA ASP A 3 48.99 -67.34 -21.67
C ASP A 3 49.08 -66.62 -20.30
N SER A 4 48.18 -65.73 -20.11
CA SER A 4 47.45 -65.56 -18.85
C SER A 4 46.21 -64.65 -19.02
N LEU A 5 45.07 -65.34 -19.01
CA LEU A 5 43.72 -64.78 -18.85
C LEU A 5 43.63 -64.02 -17.51
N ARG A 6 43.16 -62.79 -17.53
CA ARG A 6 42.64 -62.11 -16.34
C ARG A 6 41.12 -61.94 -16.45
N LEU A 7 40.40 -62.66 -15.59
CA LEU A 7 38.98 -62.46 -15.34
C LEU A 7 38.68 -61.04 -14.78
N VAL A 8 37.86 -60.34 -15.46
CA VAL A 8 37.25 -59.11 -14.96
C VAL A 8 35.94 -59.48 -14.24
N ARG A 9 35.93 -59.32 -12.92
CA ARG A 9 34.73 -59.40 -12.11
C ARG A 9 33.94 -58.13 -12.29
N VAL A 10 32.75 -58.20 -12.91
CA VAL A 10 31.77 -57.14 -12.93
C VAL A 10 31.02 -57.17 -11.60
N GLN A 11 31.24 -56.14 -10.79
CA GLN A 11 30.41 -55.85 -9.60
C GLN A 11 29.14 -55.13 -10.04
N LEU A 12 27.98 -55.76 -9.97
CA LEU A 12 26.70 -55.11 -10.01
C LEU A 12 26.47 -54.30 -8.73
N ARG A 13 26.58 -52.98 -8.82
CA ARG A 13 26.07 -52.06 -7.79
C ARG A 13 24.56 -51.98 -7.97
N ARG A 14 23.80 -52.50 -7.03
CA ARG A 14 22.36 -52.25 -6.89
C ARG A 14 22.17 -50.80 -6.51
N LEU A 15 21.61 -49.96 -7.43
CA LEU A 15 21.05 -48.68 -7.10
C LEU A 15 19.75 -48.90 -6.32
N LEU A 16 19.76 -48.58 -5.05
CA LEU A 16 18.55 -48.36 -4.25
C LEU A 16 17.98 -46.98 -4.65
N ILE A 17 16.90 -46.99 -5.44
CA ILE A 17 16.06 -45.82 -5.66
C ILE A 17 15.23 -45.63 -4.39
N VAL A 18 15.63 -44.70 -3.54
CA VAL A 18 14.79 -44.18 -2.46
C VAL A 18 13.75 -43.30 -3.12
N ALA A 19 12.54 -43.79 -3.31
CA ALA A 19 11.39 -42.97 -3.67
C ALA A 19 11.05 -42.09 -2.47
N GLY A 20 11.60 -40.85 -2.45
CA GLY A 20 11.16 -39.81 -1.53
C GLY A 20 9.75 -39.39 -1.87
N THR A 21 8.77 -39.86 -1.09
CA THR A 21 7.42 -39.28 -1.07
C THR A 21 7.54 -37.87 -0.56
N ALA A 22 7.53 -36.87 -1.45
CA ALA A 22 7.31 -35.49 -1.09
C ALA A 22 5.87 -35.42 -0.52
N LEU A 23 5.76 -35.37 0.79
CA LEU A 23 4.54 -34.92 1.45
C LEU A 23 4.33 -33.44 1.03
N LEU A 24 3.51 -33.27 0.00
CA LEU A 24 2.89 -31.97 -0.25
C LEU A 24 1.99 -31.68 0.96
N PHE A 25 2.50 -30.92 1.91
CA PHE A 25 1.65 -30.27 2.88
C PHE A 25 0.74 -29.34 2.07
N ALA A 26 -0.52 -29.71 1.93
CA ALA A 26 -1.55 -28.81 1.50
C ALA A 26 -1.55 -27.65 2.51
N VAL A 27 -1.05 -26.48 2.10
CA VAL A 27 -1.25 -25.25 2.84
C VAL A 27 -2.77 -25.09 2.90
N PRO A 28 -3.39 -24.97 4.08
CA PRO A 28 -4.81 -24.71 4.16
C PRO A 28 -5.08 -23.42 3.37
N SER A 29 -6.06 -23.47 2.47
CA SER A 29 -6.57 -22.31 1.74
C SER A 29 -7.41 -21.45 2.69
N GLY A 30 -6.78 -20.91 3.72
CA GLY A 30 -7.29 -19.82 4.54
C GLY A 30 -6.94 -18.51 3.84
N ALA A 31 -7.82 -17.54 3.87
CA ALA A 31 -7.48 -16.20 3.42
C ALA A 31 -6.26 -15.71 4.22
N ALA A 32 -5.20 -15.35 3.53
CA ALA A 32 -3.99 -14.86 4.18
C ALA A 32 -4.29 -13.57 4.96
N ASP A 33 -3.56 -13.34 6.06
CA ASP A 33 -3.57 -12.05 6.76
C ASP A 33 -3.38 -10.89 5.78
N TRP A 34 -3.98 -9.74 6.10
CA TRP A 34 -3.76 -8.45 5.43
C TRP A 34 -3.08 -7.51 6.43
N PRO A 35 -1.79 -7.74 6.74
CA PRO A 35 -1.14 -7.13 7.91
C PRO A 35 -0.74 -5.68 7.71
N ARG A 36 -0.73 -5.20 6.48
CA ARG A 36 -0.39 -3.84 6.07
C ARG A 36 -1.12 -3.49 4.78
N TYR A 37 -1.01 -2.23 4.34
CA TYR A 37 -1.48 -1.84 3.03
C TYR A 37 -0.87 -2.74 1.92
N GLY A 38 -1.70 -3.13 0.95
CA GLY A 38 -1.29 -3.96 -0.20
C GLY A 38 -1.10 -5.44 0.12
N GLY A 39 -1.36 -5.87 1.36
CA GLY A 39 -1.35 -7.27 1.81
C GLY A 39 0.03 -7.88 2.02
N GLY A 40 1.09 -7.37 1.39
CA GLY A 40 2.43 -7.94 1.45
C GLY A 40 3.56 -6.93 1.20
N ASP A 41 4.78 -7.42 1.16
CA ASP A 41 6.00 -6.59 1.06
C ASP A 41 6.11 -5.84 -0.27
N LEU A 42 5.72 -6.47 -1.37
CA LEU A 42 5.77 -5.89 -2.72
C LEU A 42 4.67 -4.85 -2.98
N VAL A 43 3.67 -4.75 -2.10
CA VAL A 43 2.50 -3.86 -2.17
C VAL A 43 1.79 -3.84 -3.54
N THR A 44 1.72 -5.01 -4.17
CA THR A 44 1.08 -5.17 -5.49
C THR A 44 -0.44 -4.99 -5.45
N ASN A 45 -1.02 -5.00 -4.25
CA ASN A 45 -2.46 -4.90 -4.00
C ASN A 45 -3.25 -5.97 -4.78
N HIS A 46 -2.74 -7.20 -4.78
CA HIS A 46 -3.22 -8.31 -5.59
C HIS A 46 -3.55 -9.53 -4.72
N VAL A 47 -4.71 -10.10 -4.99
CA VAL A 47 -5.21 -11.36 -4.42
C VAL A 47 -5.33 -12.36 -5.56
N PRO A 48 -4.56 -13.47 -5.54
CA PRO A 48 -4.59 -14.46 -6.60
C PRO A 48 -5.92 -15.23 -6.63
N ALA A 49 -6.28 -15.78 -7.78
CA ALA A 49 -7.50 -16.57 -7.99
C ALA A 49 -7.74 -17.64 -6.92
N ALA A 50 -6.69 -18.33 -6.49
CA ALA A 50 -6.75 -19.36 -5.44
C ALA A 50 -7.20 -18.82 -4.07
N ALA A 51 -6.99 -17.54 -3.79
CA ALA A 51 -7.38 -16.86 -2.55
C ALA A 51 -8.63 -15.98 -2.70
N ALA A 52 -9.21 -15.90 -3.91
CA ALA A 52 -10.36 -15.03 -4.20
C ALA A 52 -11.72 -15.56 -3.68
N GLY A 53 -11.77 -16.69 -2.98
CA GLY A 53 -13.00 -17.23 -2.40
C GLY A 53 -14.15 -17.47 -3.40
N GLY A 54 -13.82 -17.66 -4.67
CA GLY A 54 -14.78 -17.82 -5.77
C GLY A 54 -15.26 -16.50 -6.36
N LEU A 55 -14.73 -15.36 -5.92
CA LEU A 55 -15.02 -14.06 -6.49
C LEU A 55 -14.26 -13.89 -7.81
N SER A 56 -14.99 -13.60 -8.89
CA SER A 56 -14.48 -13.45 -10.25
C SER A 56 -15.43 -12.60 -11.10
N SER A 57 -15.05 -12.28 -12.33
CA SER A 57 -15.92 -11.57 -13.28
C SER A 57 -17.26 -12.30 -13.54
N GLN A 58 -17.32 -13.60 -13.33
CA GLN A 58 -18.55 -14.39 -13.49
C GLN A 58 -19.48 -14.29 -12.29
N THR A 59 -18.94 -14.06 -11.09
CA THR A 59 -19.69 -14.09 -9.82
C THR A 59 -19.88 -12.72 -9.16
N VAL A 60 -19.13 -11.72 -9.58
CA VAL A 60 -19.13 -10.38 -8.94
C VAL A 60 -20.51 -9.71 -8.89
N ARG A 61 -21.40 -10.02 -9.84
CA ARG A 61 -22.79 -9.50 -9.86
C ARG A 61 -23.65 -10.06 -8.72
N ASP A 62 -23.24 -11.17 -8.09
CA ASP A 62 -23.91 -11.81 -6.96
C ASP A 62 -23.38 -11.33 -5.60
N ILE A 63 -22.48 -10.34 -5.59
CA ILE A 63 -21.98 -9.72 -4.36
C ILE A 63 -23.15 -9.05 -3.61
N VAL A 64 -23.20 -9.31 -2.31
CA VAL A 64 -24.12 -8.66 -1.38
C VAL A 64 -23.36 -7.99 -0.25
N THR A 65 -23.96 -6.98 0.37
CA THR A 65 -23.49 -6.47 1.66
C THR A 65 -23.70 -7.57 2.70
N ARG A 66 -22.63 -8.04 3.31
CA ARG A 66 -22.70 -9.02 4.39
C ARG A 66 -23.04 -8.37 5.72
N TRP A 67 -22.36 -7.27 5.99
CA TRP A 67 -22.61 -6.42 7.16
C TRP A 67 -22.06 -5.01 6.94
N SER A 68 -22.53 -4.09 7.78
CA SER A 68 -22.04 -2.72 7.86
C SER A 68 -22.08 -2.24 9.30
N VAL A 69 -21.07 -1.48 9.73
CA VAL A 69 -20.99 -0.92 11.07
C VAL A 69 -20.43 0.50 11.03
N ASN A 70 -20.94 1.39 11.86
CA ASN A 70 -20.35 2.72 12.02
C ASN A 70 -19.32 2.70 13.12
N VAL A 71 -18.06 2.97 12.77
CA VAL A 71 -16.94 3.03 13.73
C VAL A 71 -16.66 4.43 14.25
N GLY A 72 -17.34 5.43 13.68
CA GLY A 72 -17.18 6.85 14.04
C GLY A 72 -15.89 7.46 13.47
N GLY A 73 -16.02 8.60 12.81
CA GLY A 73 -14.91 9.28 12.14
C GLY A 73 -14.60 8.75 10.75
N ARG A 74 -14.13 9.66 9.90
CA ARG A 74 -13.74 9.35 8.52
C ARG A 74 -12.69 8.25 8.46
N ILE A 75 -12.86 7.27 7.58
CA ILE A 75 -11.89 6.22 7.31
C ILE A 75 -11.10 6.62 6.07
N VAL A 76 -9.78 6.77 6.23
CA VAL A 76 -8.85 7.11 5.13
C VAL A 76 -7.65 6.15 5.09
N ALA A 77 -7.35 5.48 6.19
CA ALA A 77 -6.34 4.43 6.26
C ALA A 77 -6.88 3.11 5.68
N SER A 78 -5.99 2.28 5.14
CA SER A 78 -6.35 0.93 4.71
C SER A 78 -6.79 0.09 5.91
N PRO A 79 -7.88 -0.69 5.80
CA PRO A 79 -8.21 -1.68 6.81
C PRO A 79 -7.18 -2.82 6.81
N LEU A 80 -7.00 -3.44 7.97
CA LEU A 80 -6.13 -4.59 8.16
C LEU A 80 -6.94 -5.79 8.58
N TYR A 81 -6.45 -6.99 8.30
CA TYR A 81 -7.10 -8.23 8.70
C TYR A 81 -6.11 -9.22 9.29
N ALA A 82 -6.56 -9.93 10.31
CA ALA A 82 -5.81 -11.02 10.92
C ALA A 82 -6.73 -12.19 11.24
N GLU A 83 -6.33 -13.38 10.83
CA GLU A 83 -7.01 -14.62 11.22
C GLU A 83 -6.62 -15.03 12.63
N ASP A 84 -7.54 -15.72 13.29
CA ASP A 84 -7.26 -16.46 14.50
C ASP A 84 -6.54 -15.62 15.58
N VAL A 85 -7.07 -14.43 15.86
CA VAL A 85 -6.57 -13.54 16.93
C VAL A 85 -7.19 -13.97 18.27
N PRO A 86 -6.42 -14.06 19.37
CA PRO A 86 -6.99 -14.38 20.69
C PRO A 86 -7.82 -13.20 21.22
N PHE A 87 -9.07 -13.47 21.62
CA PHE A 87 -9.96 -12.51 22.31
C PHE A 87 -10.59 -13.19 23.52
N GLY A 88 -10.26 -12.76 24.72
CA GLY A 88 -10.73 -13.39 25.96
C GLY A 88 -10.40 -14.88 25.98
N ASN A 89 -11.43 -15.73 26.07
CA ASN A 89 -11.27 -17.19 26.09
C ASN A 89 -11.41 -17.84 24.69
N GLY A 90 -11.58 -17.05 23.63
CA GLY A 90 -11.81 -17.52 22.27
C GLY A 90 -10.78 -16.98 21.29
N ARG A 91 -11.00 -17.32 20.04
CA ARG A 91 -10.23 -16.81 18.89
C ARG A 91 -11.18 -16.35 17.80
N GLU A 92 -10.85 -15.25 17.17
CA GLU A 92 -11.69 -14.60 16.17
C GLU A 92 -10.84 -14.13 14.98
N ASP A 93 -11.41 -14.15 13.80
CA ASP A 93 -10.87 -13.39 12.69
C ASP A 93 -11.27 -11.93 12.89
N ALA A 94 -10.30 -11.04 12.84
CA ALA A 94 -10.48 -9.64 13.20
C ALA A 94 -10.05 -8.69 12.09
N ILE A 95 -10.84 -7.62 11.92
CA ILE A 95 -10.53 -6.49 11.06
C ILE A 95 -10.19 -5.30 11.94
N PHE A 96 -9.08 -4.61 11.62
CA PHE A 96 -8.66 -3.42 12.36
C PHE A 96 -8.83 -2.19 11.49
N VAL A 97 -9.54 -1.20 12.02
CA VAL A 97 -9.91 0.04 11.30
C VAL A 97 -9.44 1.23 12.12
N ALA A 98 -8.63 2.08 11.51
CA ALA A 98 -8.22 3.36 12.07
C ALA A 98 -9.03 4.50 11.45
N THR A 99 -9.32 5.55 12.23
CA THR A 99 -10.15 6.67 11.78
C THR A 99 -9.46 8.01 11.94
N ASN A 100 -9.86 8.95 11.12
CA ASN A 100 -9.41 10.34 11.21
C ASN A 100 -9.93 11.08 12.47
N ALA A 101 -10.81 10.46 13.24
CA ALA A 101 -11.19 10.92 14.59
C ALA A 101 -10.19 10.47 15.68
N GLY A 102 -9.15 9.71 15.31
CA GLY A 102 -8.12 9.24 16.23
C GLY A 102 -8.49 7.96 16.97
N THR A 103 -9.45 7.19 16.48
CA THR A 103 -9.82 5.90 17.06
C THR A 103 -9.28 4.73 16.24
N VAL A 104 -8.98 3.62 16.94
CA VAL A 104 -8.75 2.30 16.35
C VAL A 104 -9.84 1.36 16.87
N ALA A 105 -10.45 0.59 16.00
CA ALA A 105 -11.43 -0.43 16.32
C ALA A 105 -11.00 -1.80 15.80
N ALA A 106 -11.18 -2.85 16.59
CA ALA A 106 -11.17 -4.23 16.13
C ALA A 106 -12.61 -4.71 15.96
N LEU A 107 -12.90 -5.24 14.80
CA LEU A 107 -14.22 -5.76 14.42
C LEU A 107 -14.11 -7.25 14.18
N ARG A 108 -15.13 -8.00 14.58
CA ARG A 108 -15.24 -9.41 14.21
C ARG A 108 -15.52 -9.52 12.72
N ALA A 109 -14.71 -10.29 12.00
CA ALA A 109 -14.82 -10.35 10.55
C ALA A 109 -16.16 -10.92 10.06
N VAL A 110 -16.77 -11.86 10.81
CA VAL A 110 -17.97 -12.56 10.35
C VAL A 110 -19.23 -11.69 10.34
N ASP A 111 -19.34 -10.68 11.23
CA ASP A 111 -20.57 -9.91 11.45
C ASP A 111 -20.37 -8.41 11.71
N GLY A 112 -19.11 -7.93 11.76
CA GLY A 112 -18.76 -6.54 12.02
C GLY A 112 -18.97 -6.08 13.46
N SER A 113 -19.30 -6.97 14.39
CA SER A 113 -19.45 -6.59 15.81
C SER A 113 -18.13 -6.09 16.40
N VAL A 114 -18.20 -5.04 17.20
CA VAL A 114 -17.00 -4.41 17.78
C VAL A 114 -16.44 -5.30 18.89
N LEU A 115 -15.21 -5.79 18.70
CA LEU A 115 -14.47 -6.55 19.70
C LEU A 115 -13.84 -5.62 20.75
N TRP A 116 -13.22 -4.55 20.30
CA TRP A 116 -12.78 -3.42 21.10
C TRP A 116 -12.67 -2.14 20.26
N LYS A 117 -12.69 -0.99 20.93
CA LYS A 117 -12.49 0.33 20.34
C LYS A 117 -11.71 1.21 21.31
N ARG A 118 -10.67 1.88 20.80
CA ARG A 118 -9.80 2.76 21.58
C ARG A 118 -9.67 4.13 20.94
N GLN A 119 -9.77 5.18 21.75
CA GLN A 119 -9.30 6.51 21.38
C GLN A 119 -7.79 6.54 21.61
N VAL A 120 -7.02 6.63 20.53
CA VAL A 120 -5.56 6.62 20.56
C VAL A 120 -5.03 8.04 20.64
N THR A 121 -5.62 8.94 19.82
CA THR A 121 -5.31 10.35 19.80
C THR A 121 -6.58 11.17 19.61
N THR A 122 -6.52 12.49 19.80
CA THR A 122 -7.60 13.40 19.40
C THR A 122 -7.28 14.02 18.04
N ALA A 123 -8.31 14.23 17.21
CA ALA A 123 -8.08 14.90 15.93
C ALA A 123 -7.64 16.35 16.16
N ASN A 124 -6.54 16.72 15.51
CA ASN A 124 -5.95 18.08 15.58
C ASN A 124 -6.19 18.84 14.27
N LEU A 125 -6.51 20.12 14.38
CA LEU A 125 -6.54 21.02 13.25
C LEU A 125 -5.12 21.46 12.93
N ILE A 126 -4.72 21.34 11.67
CA ILE A 126 -3.50 21.97 11.15
C ILE A 126 -3.91 23.26 10.45
N PRO A 127 -3.61 24.42 11.04
CA PRO A 127 -4.12 25.70 10.57
C PRO A 127 -3.66 26.05 9.16
N ALA A 128 -2.42 25.76 8.82
CA ALA A 128 -1.82 26.09 7.53
C ALA A 128 -2.58 25.51 6.33
N CYS A 129 -3.08 24.26 6.45
CA CYS A 129 -3.82 23.60 5.37
C CYS A 129 -5.31 23.48 5.67
N ASN A 130 -5.78 23.99 6.79
CA ASN A 130 -7.17 23.87 7.26
C ASN A 130 -7.69 22.43 7.23
N ILE A 131 -6.85 21.47 7.63
CA ILE A 131 -7.18 20.05 7.66
C ILE A 131 -7.17 19.56 9.11
N THR A 132 -8.21 18.80 9.49
CA THR A 132 -8.28 18.11 10.77
C THR A 132 -8.04 16.62 10.58
N TYR A 133 -7.10 16.05 11.32
CA TYR A 133 -6.82 14.63 11.28
C TYR A 133 -6.46 14.07 12.66
N GLY A 134 -6.75 12.77 12.83
CA GLY A 134 -6.32 11.98 13.99
C GLY A 134 -5.36 10.87 13.55
N ILE A 135 -5.85 9.83 12.87
CA ILE A 135 -5.03 8.78 12.28
C ILE A 135 -5.32 8.73 10.79
N SER A 136 -4.32 9.06 9.97
CA SER A 136 -4.39 8.99 8.49
C SER A 136 -3.46 7.93 7.92
N SER A 137 -2.37 7.62 8.64
CA SER A 137 -1.44 6.55 8.31
C SER A 137 -2.12 5.18 8.40
N THR A 138 -1.84 4.31 7.44
CA THR A 138 -2.22 2.89 7.56
C THR A 138 -1.40 2.23 8.66
N PRO A 139 -2.03 1.66 9.69
CA PRO A 139 -1.33 0.90 10.72
C PRO A 139 -0.66 -0.37 10.15
N VAL A 140 0.10 -1.07 10.98
CA VAL A 140 0.68 -2.36 10.62
C VAL A 140 0.50 -3.37 11.74
N LEU A 141 0.21 -4.64 11.38
CA LEU A 141 0.09 -5.75 12.32
C LEU A 141 1.42 -6.46 12.51
N ASP A 142 1.76 -6.73 13.74
CA ASP A 142 2.81 -7.65 14.16
C ASP A 142 2.17 -8.93 14.69
N ARG A 143 1.98 -9.89 13.82
CA ARG A 143 1.35 -11.18 14.16
C ARG A 143 2.19 -12.00 15.11
N VAL A 144 3.52 -11.86 15.00
CA VAL A 144 4.46 -12.62 15.85
C VAL A 144 4.35 -12.18 17.32
N ARG A 145 4.16 -10.86 17.54
CA ARG A 145 4.12 -10.28 18.88
C ARG A 145 2.70 -9.96 19.35
N GLY A 146 1.68 -10.16 18.49
CA GLY A 146 0.29 -9.86 18.81
C GLY A 146 0.03 -8.37 18.99
N ARG A 147 0.63 -7.51 18.16
CA ARG A 147 0.58 -6.04 18.27
C ARG A 147 0.06 -5.37 17.01
N LEU A 148 -0.54 -4.22 17.19
CA LEU A 148 -0.85 -3.26 16.11
C LEU A 148 -0.07 -1.99 16.40
N TYR A 149 0.72 -1.53 15.42
CA TYR A 149 1.39 -0.23 15.51
C TYR A 149 0.60 0.80 14.73
N THR A 150 0.38 1.97 15.34
CA THR A 150 -0.33 3.10 14.75
C THR A 150 0.24 4.41 15.25
N ILE A 151 0.13 5.48 14.48
CA ILE A 151 0.61 6.80 14.86
C ILE A 151 -0.51 7.83 14.75
N GLY A 152 -0.62 8.67 15.77
CA GLY A 152 -1.62 9.72 15.86
C GLY A 152 -1.12 11.09 15.43
N SER A 153 -2.06 12.02 15.30
CA SER A 153 -1.77 13.45 15.00
C SER A 153 -1.02 14.17 16.13
N ASP A 154 -0.96 13.58 17.31
CA ASP A 154 -0.11 14.02 18.42
C ASP A 154 1.36 13.62 18.25
N GLY A 155 1.67 12.88 17.17
CA GLY A 155 3.02 12.45 16.84
C GLY A 155 3.52 11.27 17.68
N LEU A 156 2.62 10.60 18.40
CA LEU A 156 2.93 9.44 19.21
C LEU A 156 2.66 8.15 18.46
N LEU A 157 3.67 7.30 18.38
CA LEU A 157 3.60 5.95 17.85
C LEU A 157 3.21 5.00 18.96
N HIS A 158 2.08 4.34 18.80
CA HIS A 158 1.48 3.42 19.75
C HIS A 158 1.73 1.97 19.35
N ALA A 159 1.86 1.09 20.34
CA ALA A 159 1.88 -0.36 20.18
C ALA A 159 0.72 -0.98 20.97
N LEU A 160 -0.36 -1.29 20.27
CA LEU A 160 -1.59 -1.79 20.88
C LEU A 160 -1.63 -3.32 20.84
N ASN A 161 -2.08 -3.94 21.91
CA ASN A 161 -2.34 -5.37 21.98
C ASN A 161 -3.54 -5.71 21.08
N LEU A 162 -3.41 -6.69 20.18
CA LEU A 162 -4.48 -7.08 19.26
C LEU A 162 -5.74 -7.56 19.97
N ALA A 163 -5.60 -8.17 21.14
CA ALA A 163 -6.73 -8.77 21.87
C ALA A 163 -7.62 -7.75 22.58
N ASN A 164 -7.09 -6.58 22.98
CA ASN A 164 -7.85 -5.64 23.82
C ASN A 164 -7.63 -4.15 23.48
N GLY A 165 -6.70 -3.84 22.56
CA GLY A 165 -6.38 -2.48 22.16
C GLY A 165 -5.65 -1.64 23.21
N GLU A 166 -5.12 -2.24 24.28
CA GLU A 166 -4.33 -1.54 25.28
C GLU A 166 -2.87 -1.40 24.85
N GLU A 167 -2.17 -0.37 25.37
CA GLU A 167 -0.73 -0.26 25.20
C GLU A 167 -0.03 -1.50 25.75
N VAL A 168 0.95 -2.02 25.03
CA VAL A 168 1.61 -3.29 25.37
C VAL A 168 2.56 -3.17 26.57
N SER A 169 3.07 -1.97 26.85
CA SER A 169 3.91 -1.66 28.02
C SER A 169 3.97 -0.15 28.27
N SER A 170 4.60 0.25 29.39
CA SER A 170 4.83 1.65 29.75
C SER A 170 5.88 2.36 28.89
N ASP A 171 6.63 1.62 28.06
CA ASP A 171 7.63 2.17 27.14
C ASP A 171 6.98 2.75 25.87
N TRP A 172 5.68 2.49 25.70
CA TRP A 172 4.84 3.05 24.66
C TRP A 172 3.84 4.05 25.27
N PRO A 173 3.40 5.07 24.51
CA PRO A 173 3.78 5.40 23.12
C PRO A 173 5.15 6.10 23.01
N LEU A 174 5.77 5.98 21.80
CA LEU A 174 7.03 6.60 21.47
C LEU A 174 6.82 7.86 20.62
N ARG A 175 7.47 8.98 20.97
CA ARG A 175 7.38 10.22 20.17
C ARG A 175 8.23 10.14 18.91
N ILE A 176 7.57 10.29 17.77
CA ILE A 176 8.20 10.33 16.43
C ILE A 176 8.15 11.74 15.85
N VAL A 177 6.95 12.37 15.84
CA VAL A 177 6.74 13.71 15.32
C VAL A 177 7.05 14.73 16.41
N GLN A 178 7.90 15.69 16.11
CA GLN A 178 8.30 16.74 17.05
C GLN A 178 7.45 18.01 16.90
N LEU A 179 7.11 18.35 15.66
CA LEU A 179 6.40 19.58 15.30
C LEU A 179 4.99 19.24 14.81
N THR A 180 4.09 18.91 15.74
CA THR A 180 2.71 18.44 15.44
C THR A 180 1.85 19.45 14.63
N GLY A 181 2.32 20.67 14.43
CA GLY A 181 1.67 21.67 13.56
C GLY A 181 2.24 21.74 12.15
N ALA A 182 3.38 21.10 11.90
CA ALA A 182 4.11 21.15 10.65
C ALA A 182 4.45 19.77 10.07
N GLU A 183 4.63 18.75 10.91
CA GLU A 183 4.92 17.38 10.49
C GLU A 183 3.64 16.55 10.42
N TYR A 184 3.55 15.67 9.43
CA TYR A 184 2.39 14.84 9.15
C TYR A 184 2.79 13.40 8.84
N VAL A 185 2.04 12.43 9.35
CA VAL A 185 2.23 11.02 9.02
C VAL A 185 0.99 10.52 8.31
N TRP A 186 1.06 10.45 6.99
CA TRP A 186 0.05 9.82 6.15
C TRP A 186 0.55 8.51 5.53
N GLY A 187 1.83 8.41 5.24
CA GLY A 187 2.44 7.20 4.74
C GLY A 187 2.18 6.00 5.66
N GLY A 188 1.89 4.85 5.06
CA GLY A 188 1.63 3.62 5.80
C GLY A 188 2.85 3.15 6.59
N LEU A 189 2.62 2.58 7.75
CA LEU A 189 3.67 1.98 8.57
C LEU A 189 4.13 0.66 7.96
N THR A 190 5.43 0.39 8.04
CA THR A 190 6.03 -0.83 7.50
C THR A 190 6.87 -1.52 8.58
N LEU A 191 6.56 -2.78 8.85
CA LEU A 191 7.30 -3.60 9.82
C LEU A 191 8.08 -4.71 9.11
N ARG A 192 9.37 -4.82 9.44
CA ARG A 192 10.21 -5.95 9.02
C ARG A 192 11.04 -6.45 10.20
N GLY A 193 10.77 -7.68 10.63
CA GLY A 193 11.44 -8.24 11.81
C GLY A 193 11.17 -7.43 13.07
N SER A 194 12.18 -6.74 13.59
CA SER A 194 12.06 -5.81 14.72
C SER A 194 12.15 -4.34 14.31
N ARG A 195 12.26 -4.04 13.02
CA ARG A 195 12.33 -2.67 12.51
C ARG A 195 10.98 -2.21 12.02
N LEU A 196 10.49 -1.11 12.60
CA LEU A 196 9.28 -0.41 12.17
C LEU A 196 9.71 0.91 11.50
N TYR A 197 9.27 1.10 10.26
CA TYR A 197 9.57 2.30 9.47
C TYR A 197 8.36 3.22 9.46
N VAL A 198 8.60 4.48 9.83
CA VAL A 198 7.59 5.53 9.93
C VAL A 198 7.94 6.65 8.95
N PRO A 199 7.17 6.82 7.87
CA PRO A 199 7.36 7.92 6.94
C PRO A 199 6.75 9.20 7.51
N VAL A 200 7.51 10.29 7.49
CA VAL A 200 7.08 11.61 7.92
C VAL A 200 7.15 12.58 6.76
N ALA A 201 6.15 13.43 6.64
CA ALA A 201 6.07 14.46 5.63
C ALA A 201 5.92 15.85 6.26
N SER A 202 6.31 16.88 5.54
CA SER A 202 5.88 18.24 5.82
C SER A 202 4.38 18.36 5.60
N PHE A 203 3.65 18.97 6.48
CA PHE A 203 2.19 18.90 6.39
C PHE A 203 1.78 19.73 5.17
N CYS A 204 1.65 20.51 4.65
CA CYS A 204 1.14 21.11 3.42
C CYS A 204 2.04 20.93 2.22
N ASP A 205 3.30 20.61 2.44
CA ASP A 205 4.33 20.39 1.40
C ASP A 205 4.29 21.47 0.31
N HIS A 206 4.14 22.73 0.76
CA HIS A 206 3.97 23.89 -0.10
C HIS A 206 4.77 25.08 0.43
N PRO A 207 5.56 25.74 -0.42
CA PRO A 207 6.48 26.81 0.00
C PRO A 207 5.80 28.05 0.56
N ASP A 208 4.53 28.32 0.21
CA ASP A 208 3.77 29.50 0.67
C ASP A 208 3.28 29.41 2.12
N THR A 209 3.54 28.29 2.81
CA THR A 209 3.12 28.10 4.20
C THR A 209 4.19 28.58 5.18
N ASP A 210 4.45 29.86 5.20
CA ASP A 210 5.44 30.49 6.06
C ASP A 210 5.41 29.98 7.51
N GLY A 211 6.53 29.37 7.95
CA GLY A 211 6.71 28.88 9.31
C GLY A 211 6.02 27.53 9.62
N PHE A 212 5.37 26.89 8.63
CA PHE A 212 4.70 25.60 8.80
C PHE A 212 5.35 24.45 8.01
N ASN A 213 6.43 24.73 7.29
CA ASN A 213 7.19 23.66 6.65
C ASN A 213 8.04 22.91 7.68
N ALA A 214 8.20 21.62 7.46
CA ALA A 214 9.06 20.74 8.21
C ALA A 214 9.86 19.87 7.23
N ASP A 215 10.82 19.13 7.76
CA ASP A 215 11.61 18.21 6.95
C ASP A 215 10.91 16.88 6.82
N GLY A 216 10.77 16.41 5.59
CA GLY A 216 10.35 15.03 5.32
C GLY A 216 11.46 14.07 5.73
N ARG A 217 11.10 12.97 6.35
CA ARG A 217 12.08 11.96 6.78
C ARG A 217 11.49 10.56 6.87
N LEU A 218 12.37 9.57 6.83
CA LEU A 218 12.04 8.20 7.19
C LEU A 218 12.68 7.87 8.54
N VAL A 219 11.88 7.36 9.47
CA VAL A 219 12.35 7.01 10.82
C VAL A 219 12.27 5.50 10.99
N ALA A 220 13.36 4.87 11.48
CA ALA A 220 13.39 3.47 11.87
C ALA A 220 13.35 3.34 13.39
N VAL A 221 12.41 2.52 13.88
CA VAL A 221 12.19 2.24 15.30
C VAL A 221 12.48 0.77 15.58
N ASP A 222 13.21 0.47 16.66
CA ASP A 222 13.30 -0.89 17.18
C ASP A 222 12.09 -1.17 18.07
N VAL A 223 11.29 -2.18 17.73
CA VAL A 223 10.07 -2.51 18.48
C VAL A 223 10.30 -3.45 19.69
N LEU A 224 11.50 -4.01 19.81
CA LEU A 224 11.89 -4.84 20.97
C LEU A 224 12.43 -3.99 22.11
N ASP A 225 13.16 -2.93 21.77
CA ASP A 225 13.64 -1.89 22.68
C ASP A 225 13.16 -0.55 22.13
N PRO A 226 11.94 -0.08 22.54
CA PRO A 226 11.24 1.02 21.87
C PRO A 226 12.06 2.31 21.82
N ARG A 227 12.75 2.52 20.71
CA ARG A 227 13.57 3.71 20.44
C ARG A 227 13.78 3.92 18.95
N ILE A 228 14.03 5.16 18.58
CA ILE A 228 14.50 5.50 17.24
C ILE A 228 15.95 4.99 17.10
N VAL A 229 16.21 4.23 16.05
CA VAL A 229 17.54 3.64 15.78
C VAL A 229 18.20 4.24 14.54
N ALA A 230 17.40 4.80 13.62
CA ALA A 230 17.91 5.55 12.46
C ALA A 230 16.87 6.58 12.03
N SER A 231 17.31 7.63 11.38
CA SER A 231 16.50 8.64 10.71
C SER A 231 17.23 9.13 9.47
N LEU A 232 16.52 9.18 8.33
CA LEU A 232 17.01 9.74 7.09
C LEU A 232 16.17 10.98 6.77
N ASP A 233 16.77 12.16 6.83
CA ASP A 233 16.18 13.39 6.32
C ASP A 233 16.28 13.40 4.79
N ILE A 234 15.18 13.74 4.13
CA ILE A 234 15.07 13.65 2.66
C ILE A 234 15.77 14.83 1.99
N THR A 235 15.72 16.00 2.61
CA THR A 235 16.33 17.22 2.09
C THR A 235 17.44 17.72 3.02
N GLU A 236 18.37 18.49 2.48
CA GLU A 236 19.40 19.16 3.26
C GLU A 236 18.91 20.54 3.74
N GLY A 237 19.16 20.86 5.01
CA GLY A 237 18.74 22.10 5.64
C GLY A 237 17.33 22.03 6.24
N PRO A 238 16.97 22.97 7.13
CA PRO A 238 15.72 22.93 7.86
C PRO A 238 14.54 23.45 7.04
N ASN A 239 13.37 22.85 7.26
CA ASN A 239 12.07 23.26 6.69
C ASN A 239 12.00 23.17 5.15
N ASN A 240 12.66 22.18 4.56
CA ASN A 240 12.82 22.04 3.13
C ASN A 240 11.88 20.97 2.52
N MET A 241 10.88 20.50 3.24
CA MET A 241 9.87 19.55 2.78
C MET A 241 10.44 18.16 2.44
N GLY A 242 10.14 17.58 1.27
CA GLY A 242 10.65 16.27 0.87
C GLY A 242 9.89 15.11 1.50
N GLY A 243 8.59 15.25 1.75
CA GLY A 243 7.78 14.28 2.47
C GLY A 243 7.68 12.92 1.81
N ILE A 244 7.47 11.87 2.63
CA ILE A 244 7.17 10.52 2.18
C ILE A 244 5.67 10.28 2.36
N TRP A 245 4.97 10.08 1.25
CA TRP A 245 3.53 10.06 1.17
C TRP A 245 2.98 8.68 0.77
N GLY A 246 1.66 8.58 0.75
CA GLY A 246 0.91 7.45 0.19
C GLY A 246 0.71 6.30 1.16
N TYR A 247 -0.16 5.37 0.78
CA TYR A 247 -0.68 4.34 1.68
C TYR A 247 0.35 3.29 2.09
N ALA A 248 1.38 3.05 1.27
CA ALA A 248 2.43 2.09 1.57
C ALA A 248 3.53 2.68 2.47
N GLY A 249 3.87 3.96 2.29
CA GLY A 249 5.04 4.59 2.91
C GLY A 249 6.34 4.00 2.37
N VAL A 250 6.61 2.73 2.66
CA VAL A 250 7.79 1.99 2.23
C VAL A 250 7.39 0.62 1.70
N THR A 251 7.98 0.21 0.58
CA THR A 251 7.88 -1.13 0.01
C THR A 251 9.14 -1.92 0.32
N ILE A 252 9.06 -3.22 0.51
CA ILE A 252 10.21 -4.08 0.84
C ILE A 252 10.51 -4.99 -0.35
N ASP A 253 11.75 -4.99 -0.79
CA ASP A 253 12.26 -5.97 -1.73
C ASP A 253 12.55 -7.29 -0.99
N PRO A 254 11.82 -8.38 -1.28
CA PRO A 254 12.01 -9.64 -0.58
C PRO A 254 13.33 -10.31 -0.88
N ASP A 255 13.94 -10.02 -2.04
CA ASP A 255 15.17 -10.66 -2.50
C ASP A 255 16.40 -10.06 -1.81
N THR A 256 16.46 -8.73 -1.70
CA THR A 256 17.59 -8.00 -1.08
C THR A 256 17.31 -7.61 0.37
N GLY A 257 16.03 -7.43 0.70
CA GLY A 257 15.60 -6.86 1.94
C GLY A 257 15.69 -5.34 2.00
N HIS A 258 16.00 -4.70 0.90
CA HIS A 258 16.06 -3.25 0.81
C HIS A 258 14.66 -2.65 0.84
N LEU A 259 14.62 -1.40 1.26
CA LEU A 259 13.42 -0.59 1.34
C LEU A 259 13.36 0.31 0.11
N TRP A 260 12.17 0.43 -0.46
CA TRP A 260 11.92 1.33 -1.58
C TRP A 260 10.87 2.36 -1.18
N THR A 261 11.17 3.62 -1.39
CA THR A 261 10.25 4.72 -1.13
C THR A 261 10.33 5.77 -2.23
N ALA A 262 9.41 6.72 -2.21
CA ALA A 262 9.44 7.85 -3.11
C ALA A 262 9.06 9.11 -2.34
N THR A 263 9.59 10.26 -2.77
CA THR A 263 9.58 11.50 -2.03
C THR A 263 8.81 12.61 -2.77
N GLY A 264 8.20 13.47 -2.00
CA GLY A 264 7.49 14.65 -2.48
C GLY A 264 8.41 15.84 -2.75
N ASN A 265 7.80 17.00 -2.81
CA ASN A 265 8.46 18.25 -3.20
C ASN A 265 9.55 18.66 -2.20
N GLY A 266 10.64 19.20 -2.74
CA GLY A 266 11.72 19.80 -1.97
C GLY A 266 12.09 21.16 -2.54
N MET A 267 11.43 22.21 -2.04
CA MET A 267 11.62 23.59 -2.51
C MET A 267 11.85 24.55 -1.36
N VAL A 268 12.62 25.57 -1.61
CA VAL A 268 12.86 26.65 -0.67
C VAL A 268 12.82 28.01 -1.40
N PHE A 269 12.36 29.06 -0.70
CA PHE A 269 12.51 30.42 -1.21
C PHE A 269 13.95 30.88 -1.04
N ASP A 270 14.61 31.15 -2.16
CA ASP A 270 15.97 31.69 -2.16
C ASP A 270 15.93 33.24 -2.06
N PRO A 271 16.46 33.82 -0.97
CA PRO A 271 16.51 35.25 -0.81
C PRO A 271 17.46 35.94 -1.82
N GLU A 272 18.44 35.23 -2.38
CA GLU A 272 19.42 35.79 -3.31
C GLU A 272 18.77 36.17 -4.65
N CYS A 273 17.73 35.43 -5.09
CA CYS A 273 16.97 35.75 -6.30
C CYS A 273 15.71 36.57 -6.03
N GLY A 274 15.56 37.13 -4.80
CA GLY A 274 14.39 37.91 -4.43
C GLY A 274 13.16 37.10 -4.05
N GLY A 275 13.38 35.88 -3.58
CA GLY A 275 12.32 34.96 -3.13
C GLY A 275 11.78 34.06 -4.23
N CYS A 276 12.58 33.73 -5.24
CA CYS A 276 12.21 32.70 -6.18
C CYS A 276 12.31 31.32 -5.52
N LEU A 277 11.50 30.35 -6.02
CA LEU A 277 11.60 28.97 -5.61
C LEU A 277 12.80 28.30 -6.27
N VAL A 278 13.61 27.64 -5.46
CA VAL A 278 14.75 26.82 -5.91
C VAL A 278 14.64 25.43 -5.30
N GLU A 279 15.27 24.48 -5.98
CA GLU A 279 15.39 23.11 -5.49
C GLU A 279 16.24 23.06 -4.21
N THR A 280 15.83 22.21 -3.28
CA THR A 280 16.68 21.85 -2.13
C THR A 280 17.65 20.73 -2.51
N ALA A 281 18.82 20.74 -1.89
CA ALA A 281 19.73 19.59 -1.97
C ALA A 281 19.14 18.37 -1.26
N GLY A 282 19.51 17.18 -1.71
CA GLY A 282 19.05 15.90 -1.15
C GLY A 282 18.22 15.07 -2.10
N TYR A 283 17.26 14.33 -1.55
CA TYR A 283 16.54 13.28 -2.25
C TYR A 283 15.06 13.61 -2.49
N ALA A 284 14.70 14.89 -2.56
CA ALA A 284 13.33 15.27 -2.92
C ALA A 284 12.98 14.86 -4.35
N GLU A 285 11.69 14.60 -4.60
CA GLU A 285 11.16 14.27 -5.92
C GLU A 285 11.82 13.05 -6.58
N ALA A 286 12.23 12.09 -5.78
CA ALA A 286 13.02 10.94 -6.20
C ALA A 286 12.42 9.61 -5.73
N VAL A 287 12.87 8.53 -6.34
CA VAL A 287 12.71 7.16 -5.85
C VAL A 287 14.03 6.75 -5.21
N LEU A 288 13.95 6.17 -4.02
CA LEU A 288 15.09 5.73 -3.23
C LEU A 288 15.03 4.25 -2.95
N GLU A 289 16.20 3.61 -3.02
CA GLU A 289 16.49 2.30 -2.47
C GLU A 289 17.38 2.46 -1.24
N LEU A 290 16.99 1.89 -0.11
CA LEU A 290 17.64 2.05 1.19
C LEU A 290 17.95 0.67 1.78
N ASP A 291 19.00 0.58 2.58
CA ASP A 291 19.19 -0.57 3.44
C ASP A 291 18.31 -0.51 4.70
N ALA A 292 18.39 -1.53 5.55
CA ALA A 292 17.56 -1.62 6.76
C ALA A 292 17.88 -0.54 7.83
N ASP A 293 19.06 0.05 7.75
CA ASP A 293 19.53 1.12 8.64
C ASP A 293 19.38 2.52 8.01
N LEU A 294 18.62 2.60 6.91
CA LEU A 294 18.28 3.80 6.15
C LEU A 294 19.45 4.47 5.41
N ASN A 295 20.54 3.76 5.16
CA ASN A 295 21.55 4.26 4.24
C ASN A 295 21.02 4.18 2.80
N VAL A 296 21.24 5.24 2.03
CA VAL A 296 20.84 5.29 0.62
C VAL A 296 21.78 4.39 -0.19
N VAL A 297 21.20 3.34 -0.78
CA VAL A 297 21.91 2.41 -1.67
C VAL A 297 21.94 2.95 -3.09
N ALA A 298 20.78 3.39 -3.57
CA ALA A 298 20.62 4.03 -4.87
C ALA A 298 19.43 4.99 -4.85
N TRP A 299 19.42 5.93 -5.77
CA TRP A 299 18.28 6.83 -5.96
C TRP A 299 18.21 7.34 -7.40
N ASN A 300 17.02 7.76 -7.82
CA ASN A 300 16.83 8.37 -9.11
C ASN A 300 15.70 9.41 -9.07
N ARG A 301 15.96 10.57 -9.66
CA ARG A 301 14.98 11.58 -10.01
C ARG A 301 14.91 11.63 -11.53
N PRO A 302 13.75 11.33 -12.15
CA PRO A 302 13.60 11.50 -13.60
C PRO A 302 13.82 12.95 -14.02
N GLU A 303 14.52 13.17 -15.13
CA GLU A 303 14.88 14.51 -15.62
C GLU A 303 13.68 15.43 -15.90
N ASP A 304 12.52 14.84 -16.14
CA ASP A 304 11.28 15.56 -16.48
C ASP A 304 10.30 15.68 -15.29
N VAL A 305 10.73 15.34 -14.09
CA VAL A 305 10.05 15.75 -12.86
C VAL A 305 10.49 17.18 -12.56
N ALA A 306 9.56 18.12 -12.73
CA ALA A 306 9.86 19.54 -12.53
C ALA A 306 10.02 19.85 -11.04
N ILE A 307 11.04 20.63 -10.72
CA ILE A 307 11.43 20.94 -9.34
C ILE A 307 10.61 22.07 -8.73
N VAL A 308 10.09 22.97 -9.56
CA VAL A 308 9.37 24.20 -9.12
C VAL A 308 7.85 24.08 -9.20
N GLU A 309 7.34 22.90 -9.51
CA GLU A 309 5.91 22.61 -9.54
C GLU A 309 5.64 21.43 -8.60
N ASP A 310 4.43 21.29 -8.12
CA ASP A 310 4.01 20.15 -7.28
C ASP A 310 4.01 18.86 -8.12
N SER A 311 5.19 18.40 -8.50
CA SER A 311 5.41 17.28 -9.44
C SER A 311 6.03 16.04 -8.82
N GLY A 312 6.39 16.08 -7.53
CA GLY A 312 6.98 14.98 -6.79
C GLY A 312 6.12 13.71 -6.73
N PHE A 313 6.62 12.68 -6.07
CA PHE A 313 5.91 11.42 -5.94
C PHE A 313 4.98 11.45 -4.73
N GLY A 314 3.75 10.94 -4.92
CA GLY A 314 2.75 10.87 -3.85
C GLY A 314 2.58 9.48 -3.23
N ALA A 315 3.36 8.48 -3.65
CA ALA A 315 3.28 7.12 -3.14
C ALA A 315 4.57 6.34 -3.38
N ALA A 316 4.86 5.38 -2.50
CA ALA A 316 5.97 4.46 -2.66
C ALA A 316 5.85 3.61 -3.94
N PRO A 317 6.96 3.15 -4.53
CA PRO A 317 6.91 2.26 -5.68
C PRO A 317 6.24 0.93 -5.38
N VAL A 318 5.49 0.37 -6.34
CA VAL A 318 5.15 -1.04 -6.37
C VAL A 318 6.34 -1.83 -6.92
N LEU A 319 6.71 -2.92 -6.25
CA LEU A 319 7.73 -3.83 -6.74
C LEU A 319 7.09 -5.04 -7.41
N PHE A 320 7.60 -5.43 -8.56
CA PHE A 320 6.99 -6.51 -9.34
C PHE A 320 7.99 -7.17 -10.28
N GLN A 321 7.62 -8.34 -10.75
CA GLN A 321 8.42 -9.06 -11.75
C GLN A 321 7.48 -9.80 -12.71
N PRO A 322 7.28 -9.29 -13.94
CA PRO A 322 6.54 -10.03 -14.95
C PRO A 322 7.27 -11.30 -15.35
N PRO A 323 6.56 -12.37 -15.74
CA PRO A 323 7.20 -13.60 -16.17
C PRO A 323 8.19 -13.37 -17.31
N GLY A 324 9.44 -13.80 -17.12
CA GLY A 324 10.52 -13.62 -18.10
C GLY A 324 11.17 -12.23 -18.10
N CYS A 325 10.76 -11.34 -17.22
CA CYS A 325 11.34 -10.00 -17.06
C CYS A 325 12.27 -9.91 -15.85
N PRO A 326 13.20 -8.94 -15.84
CA PRO A 326 13.97 -8.62 -14.64
C PRO A 326 13.05 -8.06 -13.54
N PRO A 327 13.52 -7.98 -12.28
CA PRO A 327 12.82 -7.30 -11.21
C PRO A 327 12.65 -5.81 -11.52
N LEU A 328 11.43 -5.29 -11.34
CA LEU A 328 11.05 -3.92 -11.69
C LEU A 328 10.42 -3.20 -10.50
N ALA A 329 10.48 -1.87 -10.55
CA ALA A 329 9.77 -0.96 -9.65
C ALA A 329 8.98 0.07 -10.48
N ALA A 330 7.75 0.41 -10.06
CA ALA A 330 6.97 1.42 -10.73
C ALA A 330 6.37 2.43 -9.75
N ALA A 331 6.40 3.71 -10.09
CA ALA A 331 5.79 4.78 -9.32
C ALA A 331 5.12 5.82 -10.21
N ASN A 332 4.10 6.48 -9.65
CA ASN A 332 3.39 7.58 -10.29
C ASN A 332 3.88 8.92 -9.71
N ALA A 333 4.22 9.85 -10.59
CA ALA A 333 4.54 11.22 -10.21
C ALA A 333 3.37 12.17 -10.51
N LYS A 334 3.30 13.27 -9.78
CA LYS A 334 2.26 14.29 -9.95
C LYS A 334 2.34 15.04 -11.28
N ASN A 335 3.47 14.92 -12.02
CA ASN A 335 3.56 15.38 -13.40
C ASN A 335 2.70 14.56 -14.40
N GLY A 336 1.94 13.58 -13.89
CA GLY A 336 1.02 12.76 -14.68
C GLY A 336 1.67 11.58 -15.37
N LYS A 337 2.91 11.25 -15.05
CA LYS A 337 3.62 10.10 -15.61
C LYS A 337 3.75 8.96 -14.63
N THR A 338 3.72 7.75 -15.17
CA THR A 338 4.19 6.54 -14.50
C THR A 338 5.58 6.23 -15.01
N TYR A 339 6.48 5.91 -14.12
CA TYR A 339 7.86 5.52 -14.42
C TYR A 339 8.09 4.08 -13.98
N ILE A 340 8.94 3.36 -14.72
CA ILE A 340 9.39 2.00 -14.35
C ILE A 340 10.91 1.97 -14.40
N TRP A 341 11.51 1.46 -13.33
CA TRP A 341 12.95 1.24 -13.17
C TRP A 341 13.29 -0.24 -13.06
N SER A 342 14.53 -0.57 -13.38
CA SER A 342 15.14 -1.82 -12.94
C SER A 342 15.41 -1.76 -11.44
N ARG A 343 15.05 -2.81 -10.69
CA ARG A 343 15.47 -2.95 -9.28
C ARG A 343 16.95 -3.30 -9.14
N GLU A 344 17.59 -3.74 -10.23
CA GLU A 344 19.03 -4.07 -10.25
C GLU A 344 19.90 -2.84 -10.48
N ASP A 345 19.36 -1.75 -11.04
CA ASP A 345 20.10 -0.52 -11.33
C ASP A 345 19.14 0.70 -11.35
N LEU A 346 18.73 1.14 -10.17
CA LEU A 346 17.87 2.32 -10.02
C LEU A 346 18.55 3.60 -10.53
N ALA A 347 19.86 3.72 -10.32
CA ALA A 347 20.62 4.92 -10.65
C ALA A 347 20.74 5.17 -12.17
N ALA A 348 20.57 4.14 -13.00
CA ALA A 348 20.56 4.28 -14.46
C ALA A 348 19.35 5.07 -15.00
N GLY A 349 18.34 5.34 -14.15
CA GLY A 349 17.12 6.02 -14.54
C GLY A 349 16.00 5.09 -15.00
N PRO A 350 14.84 5.65 -15.35
CA PRO A 350 13.69 4.84 -15.73
C PRO A 350 13.90 4.15 -17.09
N LEU A 351 13.59 2.86 -17.13
CA LEU A 351 13.57 2.06 -18.36
C LEU A 351 12.40 2.45 -19.27
N TRP A 352 11.34 2.98 -18.67
CA TRP A 352 10.12 3.35 -19.36
C TRP A 352 9.36 4.42 -18.59
N SER A 353 8.69 5.32 -19.32
CA SER A 353 7.71 6.24 -18.78
C SER A 353 6.59 6.49 -19.77
N ALA A 354 5.38 6.70 -19.28
CA ALA A 354 4.25 7.14 -20.08
C ALA A 354 3.37 8.11 -19.29
N ARG A 355 2.79 9.06 -20.01
CA ARG A 355 1.78 9.95 -19.45
C ARG A 355 0.46 9.21 -19.30
N VAL A 356 -0.02 9.11 -18.09
CA VAL A 356 -1.29 8.45 -17.70
C VAL A 356 -2.27 9.39 -17.03
N GLY A 357 -1.79 10.56 -16.62
CA GLY A 357 -2.56 11.60 -15.93
C GLY A 357 -2.33 12.98 -16.51
N PRO A 358 -3.03 14.00 -15.99
CA PRO A 358 -3.04 15.36 -16.55
C PRO A 358 -1.71 16.10 -16.40
N GLY A 359 -0.93 15.81 -15.36
CA GLY A 359 0.26 16.59 -15.02
C GLY A 359 -0.07 18.00 -14.56
N GLU A 360 -1.17 18.18 -13.88
CA GLU A 360 -1.51 19.44 -13.24
C GLU A 360 -1.24 19.36 -11.75
N VAL A 361 -0.77 20.46 -11.20
CA VAL A 361 -0.58 20.69 -9.79
C VAL A 361 -1.84 20.28 -9.01
N GLY A 362 -1.66 19.43 -8.03
CA GLY A 362 -2.71 19.09 -7.07
C GLY A 362 -3.15 17.63 -7.12
N ALA A 363 -3.32 17.12 -5.99
CA ALA A 363 -3.84 15.89 -5.36
C ALA A 363 -4.45 14.73 -6.19
N SER A 364 -4.56 14.80 -7.49
CA SER A 364 -5.32 13.81 -8.26
C SER A 364 -4.53 12.55 -8.64
N PHE A 365 -3.19 12.57 -8.50
CA PHE A 365 -2.35 11.45 -8.91
C PHE A 365 -1.46 10.92 -7.76
N LEU A 366 -2.09 10.62 -6.63
CA LEU A 366 -1.39 10.12 -5.43
C LEU A 366 -1.41 8.58 -5.31
N ALA A 367 -2.16 7.91 -6.18
CA ALA A 367 -2.34 6.47 -6.07
C ALA A 367 -1.13 5.70 -6.59
N GLN A 368 -0.70 4.73 -5.81
CA GLN A 368 0.27 3.73 -6.24
C GLN A 368 -0.33 2.85 -7.34
N PRO A 369 0.44 2.45 -8.36
CA PRO A 369 -0.02 1.43 -9.30
C PRO A 369 -0.24 0.10 -8.59
N SER A 370 -1.16 -0.72 -9.14
CA SER A 370 -1.33 -2.11 -8.71
C SER A 370 -0.94 -3.06 -9.83
N TYR A 371 -0.45 -4.26 -9.49
CA TYR A 371 0.05 -5.22 -10.46
C TYR A 371 -0.45 -6.62 -10.19
N SER A 372 -0.98 -7.30 -11.23
CA SER A 372 -1.31 -8.72 -11.20
C SER A 372 -0.26 -9.54 -11.95
N PRO A 373 0.50 -10.40 -11.27
CA PRO A 373 1.44 -11.30 -11.95
C PRO A 373 0.73 -12.36 -12.80
N GLU A 374 -0.46 -12.81 -12.39
CA GLU A 374 -1.25 -13.79 -13.12
C GLU A 374 -1.76 -13.23 -14.46
N LEU A 375 -2.23 -11.98 -14.45
CA LEU A 375 -2.69 -11.30 -15.65
C LEU A 375 -1.54 -10.63 -16.43
N GLY A 376 -0.38 -10.39 -15.81
CA GLY A 376 0.70 -9.60 -16.36
C GLY A 376 0.24 -8.19 -16.70
N MET A 377 -0.56 -7.57 -15.82
CA MET A 377 -1.18 -6.27 -16.06
C MET A 377 -0.97 -5.31 -14.90
N PHE A 378 -0.80 -4.05 -15.27
CA PHE A 378 -0.82 -2.89 -14.38
C PHE A 378 -2.16 -2.19 -14.40
N PHE A 379 -2.55 -1.64 -13.24
CA PHE A 379 -3.76 -0.84 -13.10
C PHE A 379 -3.45 0.45 -12.36
N ILE A 380 -3.96 1.57 -12.89
CA ILE A 380 -3.73 2.90 -12.34
C ILE A 380 -5.08 3.59 -12.22
N SER A 381 -5.40 4.07 -11.02
CA SER A 381 -6.57 4.91 -10.75
C SER A 381 -6.21 6.40 -10.84
N ALA A 382 -7.23 7.27 -10.92
CA ALA A 382 -7.09 8.71 -11.07
C ALA A 382 -6.40 9.18 -12.36
N ALA A 383 -6.39 8.34 -13.40
CA ALA A 383 -5.99 8.74 -14.75
C ALA A 383 -7.05 9.65 -15.37
N ARG A 384 -6.62 10.53 -16.28
CA ARG A 384 -7.53 11.30 -17.12
C ARG A 384 -7.60 10.67 -18.51
N ASP A 385 -8.79 10.68 -19.09
CA ASP A 385 -8.98 10.30 -20.48
C ASP A 385 -8.80 11.53 -21.36
N TYR A 386 -8.02 11.38 -22.43
CA TYR A 386 -7.76 12.42 -23.42
C TYR A 386 -8.33 12.01 -24.79
N ASP A 387 -8.83 12.99 -25.53
CA ASP A 387 -9.18 12.76 -26.91
C ASP A 387 -7.93 12.69 -27.82
N GLU A 388 -8.17 12.40 -29.10
CA GLU A 388 -7.08 12.31 -30.10
C GLU A 388 -6.33 13.63 -30.29
N GLN A 389 -6.91 14.74 -29.89
CA GLN A 389 -6.33 16.08 -29.94
C GLN A 389 -5.65 16.49 -28.63
N GLY A 390 -5.68 15.61 -27.61
CA GLY A 390 -5.10 15.87 -26.28
C GLY A 390 -5.98 16.71 -25.36
N ALA A 391 -7.25 16.96 -25.72
CA ALA A 391 -8.20 17.60 -24.82
C ALA A 391 -8.78 16.59 -23.82
N ILE A 392 -8.99 17.03 -22.58
CA ILE A 392 -9.52 16.19 -21.49
C ILE A 392 -10.98 15.85 -21.80
N ARG A 393 -11.27 14.55 -21.99
CA ARG A 393 -12.63 14.04 -22.22
C ARG A 393 -13.36 13.65 -20.95
N ALA A 394 -12.63 13.06 -20.01
CA ALA A 394 -13.19 12.65 -18.75
C ALA A 394 -12.17 12.92 -17.64
N PHE A 395 -12.70 13.35 -16.50
CA PHE A 395 -11.95 13.37 -15.26
C PHE A 395 -12.18 11.99 -14.60
N ASP A 396 -11.08 11.39 -14.11
CA ASP A 396 -11.23 10.23 -13.23
C ASP A 396 -11.47 8.89 -13.96
N ALA A 397 -10.54 8.54 -14.83
CA ALA A 397 -10.48 7.22 -15.43
C ALA A 397 -9.66 6.23 -14.59
N VAL A 398 -9.92 4.95 -14.83
CA VAL A 398 -9.03 3.85 -14.47
C VAL A 398 -8.47 3.27 -15.75
N VAL A 399 -7.19 2.94 -15.76
CA VAL A 399 -6.52 2.40 -16.95
C VAL A 399 -5.83 1.07 -16.61
N GLY A 400 -5.83 0.17 -17.57
CA GLY A 400 -5.10 -1.09 -17.54
C GLY A 400 -4.06 -1.19 -18.64
N PHE A 401 -2.85 -1.61 -18.27
CA PHE A 401 -1.74 -1.83 -19.19
C PHE A 401 -1.32 -3.28 -19.16
N LYS A 402 -1.27 -3.93 -20.32
CA LYS A 402 -0.67 -5.27 -20.44
C LYS A 402 0.83 -5.12 -20.63
N VAL A 403 1.62 -5.78 -19.80
CA VAL A 403 3.08 -5.86 -19.97
C VAL A 403 3.38 -6.68 -21.23
N GLY A 404 4.20 -6.14 -22.10
CA GLY A 404 4.60 -6.78 -23.34
C GLY A 404 5.69 -7.84 -23.14
N PRO A 405 5.94 -8.66 -24.17
CA PRO A 405 6.87 -9.79 -24.07
C PRO A 405 8.34 -9.39 -23.94
N ARG A 406 8.67 -8.11 -24.17
CA ARG A 406 10.01 -7.54 -23.96
C ARG A 406 10.09 -6.70 -22.69
N CYS A 407 9.13 -6.92 -21.77
CA CYS A 407 9.03 -6.23 -20.48
C CYS A 407 8.68 -4.73 -20.59
N GLU A 408 8.22 -4.30 -21.75
CA GLU A 408 7.74 -2.94 -21.99
C GLU A 408 6.26 -2.78 -21.62
N LEU A 409 5.89 -1.57 -21.22
CA LEU A 409 4.48 -1.15 -21.27
C LEU A 409 4.21 -0.43 -22.59
N PRO A 410 3.03 -0.62 -23.19
CA PRO A 410 2.67 0.12 -24.40
C PRO A 410 2.51 1.61 -24.08
N GLU A 411 2.69 2.48 -25.10
CA GLU A 411 2.49 3.94 -24.97
C GLU A 411 1.05 4.31 -24.59
N ARG A 412 0.10 3.45 -24.92
CA ARG A 412 -1.32 3.64 -24.61
C ARG A 412 -1.83 2.49 -23.74
N PRO A 413 -2.78 2.76 -22.83
CA PRO A 413 -3.43 1.71 -22.07
C PRO A 413 -4.04 0.65 -22.99
N THR A 414 -4.08 -0.59 -22.54
CA THR A 414 -4.84 -1.68 -23.16
C THR A 414 -6.33 -1.35 -23.17
N TRP A 415 -6.78 -0.70 -22.09
CA TRP A 415 -8.14 -0.18 -21.96
C TRP A 415 -8.19 1.03 -21.01
N THR A 416 -9.19 1.86 -21.19
CA THR A 416 -9.54 2.98 -20.31
C THR A 416 -11.01 2.88 -19.92
N ALA A 417 -11.29 2.99 -18.63
CA ALA A 417 -12.65 3.08 -18.08
C ALA A 417 -12.89 4.51 -17.55
N PRO A 418 -13.50 5.39 -18.36
CA PRO A 418 -13.80 6.77 -17.95
C PRO A 418 -14.99 6.81 -16.99
N GLY A 419 -15.05 7.84 -16.16
CA GLY A 419 -16.19 8.08 -15.25
C GLY A 419 -16.29 7.10 -14.08
N VAL A 420 -15.22 6.39 -13.77
CA VAL A 420 -15.14 5.50 -12.62
C VAL A 420 -14.66 6.29 -11.40
N GLY A 421 -15.61 6.93 -10.72
CA GLY A 421 -15.40 7.76 -9.53
C GLY A 421 -14.81 9.15 -9.83
N ARG A 422 -14.72 10.02 -8.82
CA ARG A 422 -14.27 11.41 -8.94
C ARG A 422 -13.35 11.83 -7.81
N GLY A 423 -12.28 12.56 -8.15
CA GLY A 423 -11.30 13.10 -7.19
C GLY A 423 -10.20 12.12 -6.80
N PRO A 424 -9.49 12.36 -5.69
CA PRO A 424 -8.41 11.50 -5.25
C PRO A 424 -8.92 10.08 -5.03
N LYS A 425 -8.21 9.12 -5.61
CA LYS A 425 -8.53 7.70 -5.49
C LYS A 425 -7.38 6.96 -4.88
N SER A 426 -7.73 5.99 -4.08
CA SER A 426 -6.78 5.00 -3.59
C SER A 426 -6.37 4.05 -4.73
N PRO A 427 -5.27 3.32 -4.56
CA PRO A 427 -4.85 2.30 -5.50
C PRO A 427 -5.94 1.27 -5.76
N PRO A 428 -6.05 0.73 -6.98
CA PRO A 428 -6.94 -0.38 -7.27
C PRO A 428 -6.56 -1.63 -6.48
N LEU A 429 -7.57 -2.41 -6.04
CA LEU A 429 -7.37 -3.75 -5.52
C LEU A 429 -7.68 -4.77 -6.62
N ILE A 430 -6.79 -5.72 -6.84
CA ILE A 430 -6.98 -6.78 -7.82
C ILE A 430 -7.38 -8.06 -7.08
N VAL A 431 -8.49 -8.68 -7.48
CA VAL A 431 -8.94 -9.99 -6.96
C VAL A 431 -9.27 -10.87 -8.14
N ASP A 432 -8.46 -11.89 -8.40
CA ASP A 432 -8.53 -12.74 -9.58
C ASP A 432 -8.53 -11.89 -10.88
N ASP A 433 -9.59 -11.95 -11.67
CA ASP A 433 -9.80 -11.17 -12.90
C ASP A 433 -10.63 -9.88 -12.72
N LEU A 434 -10.75 -9.40 -11.48
CA LEU A 434 -11.45 -8.18 -11.10
C LEU A 434 -10.49 -7.09 -10.64
N VAL A 435 -10.88 -5.83 -10.91
CA VAL A 435 -10.24 -4.63 -10.37
C VAL A 435 -11.26 -3.84 -9.57
N PHE A 436 -11.12 -3.81 -8.24
CA PHE A 436 -11.94 -3.00 -7.37
C PHE A 436 -11.35 -1.60 -7.24
N VAL A 437 -12.20 -0.59 -7.41
CA VAL A 437 -11.78 0.81 -7.41
C VAL A 437 -12.69 1.62 -6.48
N PRO A 438 -12.11 2.37 -5.53
CA PRO A 438 -12.88 3.34 -4.75
C PRO A 438 -13.29 4.51 -5.63
N GLY A 439 -14.53 4.97 -5.47
CA GLY A 439 -15.09 6.04 -6.27
C GLY A 439 -14.71 7.45 -5.82
N GLY A 440 -13.84 7.60 -4.81
CA GLY A 440 -13.48 8.91 -4.30
C GLY A 440 -14.68 9.68 -3.76
N PHE A 441 -14.87 10.91 -4.23
CA PHE A 441 -15.98 11.77 -3.78
C PHE A 441 -17.35 11.35 -4.30
N ASP A 442 -17.47 10.47 -5.28
CA ASP A 442 -18.76 10.02 -5.82
C ASP A 442 -19.51 9.04 -4.92
N ARG A 443 -18.96 8.68 -3.78
CA ARG A 443 -19.56 7.79 -2.78
C ARG A 443 -19.94 6.41 -3.33
N ASN A 444 -19.18 5.93 -4.31
CA ASN A 444 -19.36 4.63 -4.93
C ASN A 444 -18.09 3.79 -4.77
N ALA A 445 -18.23 2.49 -4.93
CA ALA A 445 -17.15 1.59 -5.24
C ALA A 445 -17.53 0.75 -6.47
N PHE A 446 -16.54 0.37 -7.24
CA PHE A 446 -16.71 -0.31 -8.51
C PHE A 446 -15.88 -1.59 -8.55
N ALA A 447 -16.36 -2.58 -9.30
CA ALA A 447 -15.53 -3.69 -9.78
C ALA A 447 -15.56 -3.73 -11.30
N LEU A 448 -14.38 -3.76 -11.89
CA LEU A 448 -14.17 -3.81 -13.34
C LEU A 448 -13.57 -5.16 -13.72
N HIS A 449 -13.87 -5.60 -14.93
CA HIS A 449 -13.18 -6.73 -15.52
C HIS A 449 -11.73 -6.34 -15.85
N ALA A 450 -10.76 -7.05 -15.31
CA ALA A 450 -9.35 -6.65 -15.36
C ALA A 450 -8.77 -6.56 -16.78
N THR A 451 -9.24 -7.38 -17.72
CA THR A 451 -8.69 -7.38 -19.09
C THR A 451 -9.42 -6.48 -20.08
N THR A 452 -10.62 -6.00 -19.75
CA THR A 452 -11.46 -5.18 -20.65
C THR A 452 -11.80 -3.79 -20.11
N GLY A 453 -11.74 -3.59 -18.79
CA GLY A 453 -12.18 -2.36 -18.13
C GLY A 453 -13.71 -2.22 -18.02
N GLU A 454 -14.49 -3.26 -18.40
CA GLU A 454 -15.95 -3.24 -18.26
C GLU A 454 -16.33 -3.14 -16.78
N VAL A 455 -17.22 -2.21 -16.43
CA VAL A 455 -17.78 -2.11 -15.08
C VAL A 455 -18.83 -3.22 -14.89
N LEU A 456 -18.52 -4.17 -14.01
CA LEU A 456 -19.36 -5.34 -13.73
C LEU A 456 -20.23 -5.17 -12.49
N TRP A 457 -19.77 -4.37 -11.53
CA TRP A 457 -20.47 -4.12 -10.27
C TRP A 457 -20.24 -2.70 -9.79
N THR A 458 -21.27 -2.13 -9.16
CA THR A 458 -21.21 -0.80 -8.54
C THR A 458 -22.04 -0.82 -7.27
N VAL A 459 -21.55 -0.19 -6.22
CA VAL A 459 -22.31 0.00 -4.97
C VAL A 459 -22.21 1.46 -4.54
N GLY A 460 -23.37 2.02 -4.16
CA GLY A 460 -23.46 3.35 -3.51
C GLY A 460 -23.23 3.23 -2.01
N LEU A 461 -22.51 4.19 -1.43
CA LEU A 461 -22.14 4.23 -0.02
C LEU A 461 -22.55 5.56 0.62
N PRO A 462 -22.76 5.61 1.95
CA PRO A 462 -23.17 6.85 2.64
C PRO A 462 -22.15 7.99 2.54
N GLY A 463 -20.85 7.66 2.54
CA GLY A 463 -19.75 8.62 2.49
C GLY A 463 -18.83 8.43 1.28
N ALA A 464 -17.93 9.38 1.05
CA ALA A 464 -16.87 9.28 0.05
C ALA A 464 -15.93 8.10 0.37
N VAL A 465 -15.48 7.37 -0.65
CA VAL A 465 -14.58 6.23 -0.51
C VAL A 465 -13.17 6.69 -0.83
N LEU A 466 -12.44 7.09 0.20
CA LEU A 466 -11.09 7.63 0.10
C LEU A 466 -10.02 6.64 0.58
N ALA A 467 -10.40 5.68 1.41
CA ALA A 467 -9.52 4.63 1.89
C ALA A 467 -9.25 3.57 0.81
N PRO A 468 -8.08 2.92 0.83
CA PRO A 468 -7.85 1.73 0.03
C PRO A 468 -8.87 0.64 0.36
N ILE A 469 -9.32 -0.06 -0.67
CA ILE A 469 -10.10 -1.27 -0.52
C ILE A 469 -9.15 -2.40 -0.15
N ALA A 470 -9.53 -3.26 0.78
CA ALA A 470 -8.78 -4.47 1.12
C ALA A 470 -9.63 -5.72 0.85
N TYR A 471 -8.99 -6.87 0.81
CA TYR A 471 -9.64 -8.16 0.66
C TYR A 471 -9.14 -9.11 1.72
N ALA A 472 -10.06 -9.73 2.44
CA ALA A 472 -9.71 -10.70 3.45
C ALA A 472 -10.90 -11.62 3.75
N GLY A 473 -10.62 -12.87 4.02
CA GLY A 473 -11.63 -13.82 4.46
C GLY A 473 -12.82 -14.00 3.51
N ASP A 474 -12.62 -13.91 2.20
CA ASP A 474 -13.65 -13.92 1.15
C ASP A 474 -14.55 -12.65 1.10
N GLU A 475 -14.03 -11.52 1.59
CA GLU A 475 -14.76 -10.25 1.67
C GLU A 475 -13.97 -9.08 1.09
N VAL A 476 -14.67 -8.23 0.36
CA VAL A 476 -14.19 -6.90 -0.05
C VAL A 476 -14.52 -5.92 1.06
N LEU A 477 -13.50 -5.28 1.61
CA LEU A 477 -13.58 -4.43 2.80
C LEU A 477 -13.45 -2.96 2.40
N ILE A 478 -14.48 -2.15 2.71
CA ILE A 478 -14.57 -0.76 2.28
C ILE A 478 -14.92 0.15 3.46
N GLY A 479 -14.08 1.15 3.72
CA GLY A 479 -14.37 2.23 4.66
C GLY A 479 -14.80 3.51 3.94
N ASP A 480 -15.72 4.28 4.54
CA ASP A 480 -16.19 5.54 3.98
C ASP A 480 -15.90 6.77 4.88
N SER A 481 -16.10 7.95 4.32
CA SER A 481 -15.88 9.23 5.04
C SER A 481 -16.97 9.59 6.03
N ALA A 482 -18.08 8.87 6.04
CA ALA A 482 -19.14 9.00 7.04
C ALA A 482 -18.90 8.10 8.28
N GLY A 483 -17.78 7.36 8.28
CA GLY A 483 -17.36 6.49 9.37
C GLY A 483 -18.01 5.11 9.32
N ASN A 484 -18.61 4.73 8.20
CA ASN A 484 -19.12 3.38 8.04
C ASN A 484 -18.04 2.48 7.45
N PHE A 485 -18.03 1.27 7.93
CA PHE A 485 -17.20 0.19 7.43
C PHE A 485 -18.09 -0.94 6.93
N HIS A 486 -17.80 -1.45 5.75
CA HIS A 486 -18.65 -2.39 5.02
C HIS A 486 -17.85 -3.61 4.60
N ALA A 487 -18.47 -4.78 4.71
CA ALA A 487 -17.99 -6.02 4.12
C ALA A 487 -18.94 -6.49 3.02
N PHE A 488 -18.40 -6.77 1.86
CA PHE A 488 -19.11 -7.28 0.69
C PHE A 488 -18.53 -8.63 0.30
N GLY A 489 -19.38 -9.54 -0.15
CA GLY A 489 -18.92 -10.84 -0.63
C GLY A 489 -20.06 -11.63 -1.25
N LEU A 490 -19.75 -12.79 -1.79
CA LEU A 490 -20.75 -13.70 -2.33
C LEU A 490 -21.69 -14.16 -1.21
N ARG A 491 -22.97 -14.36 -1.54
CA ARG A 491 -23.96 -14.84 -0.57
C ARG A 491 -23.51 -16.18 0.03
N ARG A 492 -23.34 -16.24 1.34
CA ARG A 492 -23.06 -17.51 2.04
C ARG A 492 -24.33 -18.38 2.06
N PRO A 493 -24.25 -19.69 1.81
CA PRO A 493 -25.37 -20.60 2.02
C PRO A 493 -25.87 -20.51 3.47
N ALA A 494 -27.19 -20.53 3.67
CA ALA A 494 -27.76 -20.52 5.01
C ALA A 494 -27.28 -21.77 5.79
N GLY A 495 -26.66 -21.55 6.96
CA GLY A 495 -26.22 -22.64 7.86
C GLY A 495 -24.77 -23.11 7.72
N VAL A 496 -23.98 -22.53 6.83
CA VAL A 496 -22.53 -22.79 6.76
C VAL A 496 -21.82 -21.63 7.46
N GLY A 497 -21.60 -21.77 8.76
CA GLY A 497 -20.50 -21.04 9.41
C GLY A 497 -19.19 -21.43 8.72
N LYS A 498 -18.14 -20.58 8.73
CA LYS A 498 -16.79 -21.00 8.30
C LYS A 498 -16.55 -22.42 8.88
N PRO A 499 -15.98 -23.36 8.13
CA PRO A 499 -15.66 -24.67 8.67
C PRO A 499 -14.67 -24.45 9.82
N GLY A 500 -15.19 -24.42 11.03
CA GLY A 500 -14.39 -24.44 12.24
C GLY A 500 -13.59 -25.74 12.22
N LEU A 501 -12.28 -25.64 12.39
CA LEU A 501 -11.44 -26.77 12.75
C LEU A 501 -12.03 -27.37 14.02
N TYR A 502 -12.84 -28.41 13.86
CA TYR A 502 -13.17 -29.29 14.99
C TYR A 502 -11.88 -30.03 15.31
N ALA A 503 -11.32 -29.68 16.47
CA ALA A 503 -10.26 -30.47 17.09
C ALA A 503 -10.76 -31.93 17.25
N ILE A 504 -10.02 -32.87 16.66
CA ILE A 504 -10.00 -34.26 17.06
C ILE A 504 -8.80 -34.47 17.97
#